data_21031d5ee923fe245724d1e3c01a78cb
#
_entry.id   21031d5ee923fe245724d1e3c01a78cb
#
_cell.length_a   1.000
_cell.length_b   1.000
_cell.length_c   1.000
_cell.angle_alpha   90.00
_cell.angle_beta   90.00
_cell.angle_gamma   90.00
#
_symmetry.space_group_name_H-M   'P 1'
#
loop_
_entity.id
_entity.type
_entity.pdbx_description
1 polymer ?
#
loop_
_entity_poly.entity_id
_entity_poly.type
_entity_poly.pdbx_seq_one_letter_code
_entity_poly.pdbx_strand_id
1 'polypeptide(L)'
;MKRIFDFKAQTGKGAELDFSQLEGKVLMIVNTASKCGFTPQYDGLEALYKKYKDRDFIIIGFPCDQFAHQEPGTDAEIEEFCRVNHGVTFQLMKKIDVNGANAHPIFEYLKEQAPTEEYKGLKAKAAQKLFKSISKSVEKESDIMWNFTKFLISRDGTVVKRFAPTTTPEEMEKDIQELLK
;
A
#
# COMPACT_ATOMS: atom_id res chain seq x y z
N MET A 1 -16.39 -11.02 -13.48
CA MET A 1 -15.42 -11.09 -12.36
C MET A 1 -14.88 -9.69 -12.13
N LYS A 2 -14.87 -9.19 -10.89
CA LYS A 2 -14.40 -7.83 -10.57
C LYS A 2 -12.86 -7.76 -10.67
N ARG A 3 -12.35 -6.71 -11.30
CA ARG A 3 -10.90 -6.48 -11.45
C ARG A 3 -10.51 -5.20 -10.70
N ILE A 4 -9.23 -5.01 -10.43
CA ILE A 4 -8.74 -3.77 -9.82
C ILE A 4 -9.13 -2.52 -10.64
N PHE A 5 -9.24 -2.66 -11.94
CA PHE A 5 -9.59 -1.57 -12.87
C PHE A 5 -11.07 -1.14 -12.82
N ASP A 6 -11.92 -1.89 -12.10
CA ASP A 6 -13.36 -1.58 -11.94
C ASP A 6 -13.62 -0.64 -10.74
N PHE A 7 -12.57 -0.22 -10.04
CA PHE A 7 -12.68 0.62 -8.85
C PHE A 7 -12.37 2.09 -9.13
N LYS A 8 -12.88 2.93 -8.24
CA LYS A 8 -12.57 4.35 -8.15
C LYS A 8 -12.24 4.71 -6.70
N ALA A 9 -11.39 5.72 -6.52
CA ALA A 9 -11.06 6.22 -5.20
C ALA A 9 -10.75 7.71 -5.26
N GLN A 10 -10.91 8.41 -4.13
CA GLN A 10 -10.58 9.83 -4.04
C GLN A 10 -9.09 10.02 -3.74
N THR A 11 -8.47 10.96 -4.46
CA THR A 11 -7.10 11.40 -4.17
C THR A 11 -7.08 12.27 -2.91
N GLY A 12 -5.89 12.44 -2.30
CA GLY A 12 -5.70 13.32 -1.16
C GLY A 12 -6.07 14.79 -1.45
N LYS A 13 -6.07 15.19 -2.71
CA LYS A 13 -6.47 16.53 -3.19
C LYS A 13 -7.94 16.65 -3.54
N GLY A 14 -8.73 15.59 -3.33
CA GLY A 14 -10.18 15.58 -3.53
C GLY A 14 -10.65 15.26 -4.96
N ALA A 15 -9.76 14.95 -5.90
CA ALA A 15 -10.13 14.45 -7.22
C ALA A 15 -10.49 12.96 -7.16
N GLU A 16 -11.22 12.45 -8.14
CA GLU A 16 -11.47 11.02 -8.30
C GLU A 16 -10.42 10.39 -9.23
N LEU A 17 -9.79 9.32 -8.80
CA LEU A 17 -8.97 8.44 -9.64
C LEU A 17 -9.82 7.25 -10.08
N ASP A 18 -10.03 7.11 -11.38
CA ASP A 18 -10.65 5.94 -12.00
C ASP A 18 -9.54 4.95 -12.38
N PHE A 19 -9.52 3.79 -11.73
CA PHE A 19 -8.49 2.78 -11.93
C PHE A 19 -8.50 2.17 -13.35
N SER A 20 -9.60 2.31 -14.09
CA SER A 20 -9.63 1.91 -15.52
C SER A 20 -8.57 2.64 -16.35
N GLN A 21 -8.18 3.86 -15.96
CA GLN A 21 -7.12 4.63 -16.61
C GLN A 21 -5.71 4.04 -16.39
N LEU A 22 -5.59 3.08 -15.47
CA LEU A 22 -4.33 2.43 -15.13
C LEU A 22 -4.17 1.06 -15.78
N GLU A 23 -5.13 0.65 -16.62
CA GLU A 23 -5.06 -0.63 -17.33
C GLU A 23 -3.80 -0.70 -18.21
N GLY A 24 -3.12 -1.85 -18.19
CA GLY A 24 -1.84 -2.05 -18.87
C GLY A 24 -0.60 -1.62 -18.06
N LYS A 25 -0.79 -1.04 -16.88
CA LYS A 25 0.32 -0.65 -15.98
C LYS A 25 0.53 -1.67 -14.86
N VAL A 26 1.76 -1.80 -14.41
CA VAL A 26 2.09 -2.54 -13.18
C VAL A 26 1.83 -1.61 -12.00
N LEU A 27 1.01 -2.06 -11.04
CA LEU A 27 0.63 -1.24 -9.90
C LEU A 27 1.22 -1.79 -8.60
N MET A 28 1.61 -0.91 -7.70
CA MET A 28 1.83 -1.20 -6.29
C MET A 28 0.89 -0.35 -5.44
N ILE A 29 0.03 -1.01 -4.67
CA ILE A 29 -0.86 -0.36 -3.73
C ILE A 29 -0.34 -0.62 -2.32
N VAL A 30 -0.19 0.44 -1.53
CA VAL A 30 0.38 0.38 -0.18
C VAL A 30 -0.45 1.22 0.79
N ASN A 31 -0.74 0.68 1.98
CA ASN A 31 -1.31 1.46 3.07
C ASN A 31 -0.20 2.12 3.88
N THR A 32 -0.31 3.42 4.14
CA THR A 32 0.78 4.26 4.64
C THR A 32 0.44 4.98 5.93
N ALA A 33 1.48 5.45 6.62
CA ALA A 33 1.36 6.30 7.80
C ALA A 33 2.58 7.21 7.96
N SER A 34 2.37 8.37 8.62
CA SER A 34 3.41 9.39 8.82
C SER A 34 4.20 9.23 10.12
N LYS A 35 3.69 8.45 11.09
CA LYS A 35 4.28 8.29 12.43
C LYS A 35 4.58 6.82 12.79
N CYS A 36 4.94 6.03 11.80
CA CYS A 36 5.26 4.61 11.93
C CYS A 36 6.78 4.39 11.90
N GLY A 37 7.26 3.34 12.56
CA GLY A 37 8.66 2.91 12.41
C GLY A 37 9.05 2.55 10.98
N PHE A 38 8.08 2.19 10.14
CA PHE A 38 8.28 1.92 8.71
C PHE A 38 8.10 3.14 7.80
N THR A 39 7.76 4.31 8.33
CA THR A 39 7.61 5.55 7.53
C THR A 39 8.82 5.86 6.66
N PRO A 40 10.09 5.57 7.06
CA PRO A 40 11.25 5.70 6.17
C PRO A 40 11.17 4.89 4.87
N GLN A 41 10.29 3.88 4.78
CA GLN A 41 10.07 3.15 3.53
C GLN A 41 9.51 4.03 2.39
N TYR A 42 8.96 5.21 2.70
CA TYR A 42 8.62 6.19 1.67
C TYR A 42 9.80 6.53 0.75
N ASP A 43 11.01 6.64 1.30
CA ASP A 43 12.21 6.94 0.50
C ASP A 43 12.51 5.86 -0.52
N GLY A 44 12.45 4.59 -0.11
CA GLY A 44 12.66 3.45 -1.00
C GLY A 44 11.52 3.27 -2.02
N LEU A 45 10.26 3.50 -1.61
CA LEU A 45 9.12 3.48 -2.54
C LEU A 45 9.25 4.57 -3.61
N GLU A 46 9.61 5.78 -3.22
CA GLU A 46 9.81 6.87 -4.16
C GLU A 46 10.99 6.61 -5.11
N ALA A 47 12.07 6.00 -4.61
CA ALA A 47 13.19 5.58 -5.46
C ALA A 47 12.77 4.56 -6.51
N LEU A 48 11.97 3.54 -6.14
CA LEU A 48 11.40 2.58 -7.08
C LEU A 48 10.47 3.25 -8.10
N TYR A 49 9.60 4.14 -7.63
CA TYR A 49 8.69 4.87 -8.51
C TYR A 49 9.46 5.70 -9.55
N LYS A 50 10.42 6.49 -9.14
CA LYS A 50 11.27 7.29 -10.06
C LYS A 50 12.02 6.42 -11.06
N LYS A 51 12.50 5.26 -10.63
CA LYS A 51 13.27 4.35 -11.47
C LYS A 51 12.41 3.70 -12.57
N TYR A 52 11.14 3.41 -12.29
CA TYR A 52 10.30 2.58 -13.16
C TYR A 52 9.05 3.28 -13.72
N LYS A 53 8.73 4.52 -13.32
CA LYS A 53 7.51 5.22 -13.79
C LYS A 53 7.41 5.34 -15.32
N ASP A 54 8.54 5.51 -16.01
CA ASP A 54 8.59 5.63 -17.46
C ASP A 54 8.45 4.26 -18.17
N ARG A 55 8.36 3.18 -17.40
CA ARG A 55 8.08 1.81 -17.84
C ARG A 55 6.69 1.33 -17.44
N ASP A 56 5.76 2.27 -17.23
CA ASP A 56 4.39 1.98 -16.80
C ASP A 56 4.28 1.31 -15.42
N PHE A 57 5.13 1.74 -14.48
CA PHE A 57 5.02 1.36 -13.08
C PHE A 57 4.42 2.51 -12.26
N ILE A 58 3.37 2.22 -11.50
CA ILE A 58 2.64 3.19 -10.68
C ILE A 58 2.61 2.72 -9.24
N ILE A 59 2.91 3.62 -8.30
CA ILE A 59 2.68 3.42 -6.87
C ILE A 59 1.51 4.29 -6.43
N ILE A 60 0.59 3.73 -5.65
CA ILE A 60 -0.56 4.41 -5.07
C ILE A 60 -0.55 4.17 -3.58
N GLY A 61 -0.38 5.25 -2.80
CA GLY A 61 -0.38 5.22 -1.34
C GLY A 61 -1.74 5.59 -0.77
N PHE A 62 -2.25 4.75 0.12
CA PHE A 62 -3.48 4.99 0.88
C PHE A 62 -3.15 5.21 2.36
N PRO A 63 -3.19 6.46 2.85
CA PRO A 63 -3.04 6.71 4.28
C PRO A 63 -4.14 6.03 5.09
N CYS A 64 -3.77 5.46 6.24
CA CYS A 64 -4.71 4.77 7.13
C CYS A 64 -4.31 4.96 8.59
N ASP A 65 -5.28 5.34 9.44
CA ASP A 65 -5.04 5.62 10.87
C ASP A 65 -5.40 4.45 11.80
N GLN A 66 -5.69 3.26 11.27
CA GLN A 66 -6.16 2.12 12.06
C GLN A 66 -5.06 1.43 12.89
N PHE A 67 -3.79 1.72 12.63
CA PHE A 67 -2.66 1.06 13.27
C PHE A 67 -1.98 2.00 14.27
N ALA A 68 -2.42 1.92 15.52
CA ALA A 68 -1.94 2.72 16.67
C ALA A 68 -2.04 4.24 16.45
N HIS A 69 -3.02 4.72 15.67
CA HIS A 69 -3.20 6.14 15.34
C HIS A 69 -1.93 6.81 14.81
N GLN A 70 -1.22 6.10 13.92
CA GLN A 70 0.04 6.59 13.33
C GLN A 70 -0.15 7.47 12.09
N GLU A 71 -1.41 7.77 11.71
CA GLU A 71 -1.77 8.70 10.64
C GLU A 71 -2.88 9.67 11.06
N PRO A 72 -2.67 10.48 12.10
CA PRO A 72 -3.73 11.32 12.67
C PRO A 72 -4.03 12.59 11.87
N GLY A 73 -3.14 12.99 10.95
CA GLY A 73 -3.26 14.22 10.18
C GLY A 73 -4.44 14.25 9.19
N THR A 74 -4.75 15.44 8.69
CA THR A 74 -5.66 15.63 7.56
C THR A 74 -5.00 15.18 6.25
N ASP A 75 -5.78 14.99 5.19
CA ASP A 75 -5.23 14.63 3.88
C ASP A 75 -4.21 15.67 3.39
N ALA A 76 -4.46 16.96 3.61
CA ALA A 76 -3.53 18.03 3.24
C ALA A 76 -2.20 17.98 4.04
N GLU A 77 -2.28 17.73 5.35
CA GLU A 77 -1.11 17.58 6.22
C GLU A 77 -0.28 16.36 5.84
N ILE A 78 -0.92 15.26 5.46
CA ILE A 78 -0.27 14.03 5.00
C ILE A 78 0.47 14.27 3.66
N GLU A 79 -0.19 14.92 2.71
CA GLU A 79 0.40 15.31 1.42
C GLU A 79 1.66 16.17 1.62
N GLU A 80 1.56 17.18 2.47
CA GLU A 80 2.69 18.07 2.78
C GLU A 80 3.82 17.31 3.46
N PHE A 81 3.51 16.48 4.48
CA PHE A 81 4.52 15.67 5.18
C PHE A 81 5.28 14.77 4.20
N CYS A 82 4.58 14.03 3.36
CA CYS A 82 5.18 13.11 2.41
C CYS A 82 6.07 13.83 1.40
N ARG A 83 5.60 14.95 0.87
CA ARG A 83 6.34 15.75 -0.11
C ARG A 83 7.58 16.40 0.51
N VAL A 84 7.45 17.02 1.67
CA VAL A 84 8.55 17.78 2.30
C VAL A 84 9.58 16.87 2.94
N ASN A 85 9.17 15.82 3.64
CA ASN A 85 10.08 14.97 4.41
C ASN A 85 10.64 13.77 3.61
N HIS A 86 9.95 13.31 2.58
CA HIS A 86 10.31 12.10 1.82
C HIS A 86 10.35 12.33 0.30
N GLY A 87 10.05 13.53 -0.16
CA GLY A 87 10.06 13.86 -1.59
C GLY A 87 9.10 13.02 -2.44
N VAL A 88 8.02 12.51 -1.85
CA VAL A 88 7.06 11.64 -2.52
C VAL A 88 6.41 12.35 -3.70
N THR A 89 6.47 11.73 -4.88
CA THR A 89 5.84 12.20 -6.11
C THR A 89 4.80 11.21 -6.67
N PHE A 90 4.75 9.98 -6.18
CA PHE A 90 3.68 9.06 -6.54
C PHE A 90 2.34 9.49 -5.92
N GLN A 91 1.24 8.95 -6.46
CA GLN A 91 -0.11 9.35 -6.07
C GLN A 91 -0.43 8.93 -4.63
N LEU A 92 -0.81 9.93 -3.82
CA LEU A 92 -1.43 9.71 -2.51
C LEU A 92 -2.94 9.87 -2.61
N MET A 93 -3.66 8.97 -1.95
CA MET A 93 -5.11 8.95 -1.90
C MET A 93 -5.61 9.57 -0.59
N LYS A 94 -6.91 9.84 -0.53
CA LYS A 94 -7.59 10.22 0.71
C LYS A 94 -7.41 9.12 1.76
N LYS A 95 -7.26 9.52 3.01
CA LYS A 95 -7.18 8.60 4.15
C LYS A 95 -8.43 7.72 4.22
N ILE A 96 -8.22 6.41 4.40
CA ILE A 96 -9.27 5.38 4.40
C ILE A 96 -9.06 4.39 5.54
N ASP A 97 -10.08 3.57 5.81
CA ASP A 97 -9.94 2.33 6.54
C ASP A 97 -9.62 1.17 5.59
N VAL A 98 -8.78 0.24 6.02
CA VAL A 98 -8.39 -0.95 5.26
C VAL A 98 -8.95 -2.26 5.84
N ASN A 99 -9.39 -2.23 7.09
CA ASN A 99 -10.01 -3.35 7.81
C ASN A 99 -11.35 -2.95 8.41
N GLY A 100 -12.19 -3.94 8.73
CA GLY A 100 -13.47 -3.76 9.40
C GLY A 100 -14.62 -3.35 8.48
N ALA A 101 -15.74 -2.98 9.08
CA ALA A 101 -16.99 -2.70 8.35
C ALA A 101 -16.91 -1.50 7.39
N ASN A 102 -16.00 -0.55 7.65
CA ASN A 102 -15.81 0.65 6.83
C ASN A 102 -14.61 0.56 5.88
N ALA A 103 -14.03 -0.64 5.72
CA ALA A 103 -12.90 -0.84 4.82
C ALA A 103 -13.25 -0.40 3.39
N HIS A 104 -12.32 0.30 2.76
CA HIS A 104 -12.49 0.72 1.38
C HIS A 104 -12.62 -0.50 0.45
N PRO A 105 -13.54 -0.50 -0.51
CA PRO A 105 -13.79 -1.65 -1.41
C PRO A 105 -12.55 -2.19 -2.12
N ILE A 106 -11.59 -1.32 -2.46
CA ILE A 106 -10.30 -1.73 -3.04
C ILE A 106 -9.55 -2.66 -2.09
N PHE A 107 -9.48 -2.33 -0.78
CA PHE A 107 -8.76 -3.17 0.19
C PHE A 107 -9.50 -4.46 0.51
N GLU A 108 -10.84 -4.46 0.51
CA GLU A 108 -11.59 -5.72 0.59
C GLU A 108 -11.23 -6.64 -0.59
N TYR A 109 -11.25 -6.11 -1.80
CA TYR A 109 -10.84 -6.85 -3.00
C TYR A 109 -9.39 -7.35 -2.92
N LEU A 110 -8.44 -6.49 -2.55
CA LEU A 110 -7.03 -6.87 -2.45
C LEU A 110 -6.79 -7.98 -1.41
N LYS A 111 -7.46 -7.91 -0.25
CA LYS A 111 -7.39 -8.94 0.79
C LYS A 111 -7.98 -10.28 0.34
N GLU A 112 -9.03 -10.26 -0.47
CA GLU A 112 -9.61 -11.48 -1.06
C GLU A 112 -8.67 -12.13 -2.09
N GLN A 113 -8.04 -11.32 -2.94
CA GLN A 113 -7.14 -11.80 -3.99
C GLN A 113 -5.78 -12.28 -3.46
N ALA A 114 -5.27 -11.66 -2.41
CA ALA A 114 -4.01 -12.01 -1.77
C ALA A 114 -4.17 -11.97 -0.24
N PRO A 115 -4.73 -13.05 0.36
CA PRO A 115 -5.11 -13.05 1.78
C PRO A 115 -3.94 -13.15 2.74
N THR A 116 -2.74 -13.51 2.27
CA THR A 116 -1.57 -13.73 3.14
C THR A 116 -0.32 -13.03 2.63
N GLU A 117 0.56 -12.68 3.54
CA GLU A 117 1.93 -12.23 3.26
C GLU A 117 2.94 -13.08 4.02
N GLU A 118 4.18 -13.10 3.51
CA GLU A 118 5.28 -13.84 4.13
C GLU A 118 6.14 -12.92 5.01
N TYR A 119 6.35 -13.33 6.25
CA TYR A 119 7.29 -12.70 7.19
C TYR A 119 8.58 -13.49 7.23
N LYS A 120 9.63 -12.99 6.59
CA LYS A 120 10.91 -13.66 6.42
C LYS A 120 11.85 -13.42 7.59
N GLY A 121 12.30 -14.52 8.20
CA GLY A 121 13.28 -14.50 9.29
C GLY A 121 12.66 -14.24 10.67
N LEU A 122 13.48 -14.43 11.71
CA LEU A 122 13.04 -14.37 13.11
C LEU A 122 12.52 -12.99 13.52
N LYS A 123 13.19 -11.92 13.08
CA LYS A 123 12.77 -10.54 13.41
C LYS A 123 11.42 -10.20 12.79
N ALA A 124 11.19 -10.58 11.54
CA ALA A 124 9.91 -10.34 10.87
C ALA A 124 8.78 -11.15 11.52
N LYS A 125 9.02 -12.40 11.90
CA LYS A 125 8.04 -13.23 12.62
C LYS A 125 7.72 -12.68 14.01
N ALA A 126 8.71 -12.13 14.71
CA ALA A 126 8.48 -11.44 15.99
C ALA A 126 7.63 -10.19 15.80
N ALA A 127 7.90 -9.39 14.75
CA ALA A 127 7.09 -8.24 14.38
C ALA A 127 5.65 -8.64 14.05
N GLN A 128 5.43 -9.72 13.30
CA GLN A 128 4.10 -10.25 12.99
C GLN A 128 3.29 -10.55 14.26
N LYS A 129 3.92 -11.22 15.23
CA LYS A 129 3.26 -11.51 16.52
C LYS A 129 2.89 -10.23 17.27
N LEU A 130 3.78 -9.24 17.27
CA LEU A 130 3.54 -7.93 17.88
C LEU A 130 2.36 -7.24 17.19
N PHE A 131 2.36 -7.15 15.86
CA PHE A 131 1.28 -6.51 15.10
C PHE A 131 -0.08 -7.14 15.42
N LYS A 132 -0.17 -8.48 15.42
CA LYS A 132 -1.39 -9.19 15.81
C LYS A 132 -1.87 -8.84 17.23
N SER A 133 -0.95 -8.59 18.14
CA SER A 133 -1.31 -8.29 19.55
C SER A 133 -1.77 -6.85 19.78
N ILE A 134 -1.28 -5.89 18.96
CA ILE A 134 -1.55 -4.46 19.14
C ILE A 134 -2.56 -3.88 18.14
N SER A 135 -2.80 -4.55 17.01
CA SER A 135 -3.74 -4.09 15.98
C SER A 135 -5.17 -4.44 16.36
N LYS A 136 -5.93 -3.43 16.78
CA LYS A 136 -7.34 -3.59 17.17
C LYS A 136 -8.29 -3.83 15.99
N SER A 137 -7.88 -3.50 14.77
CA SER A 137 -8.67 -3.64 13.55
C SER A 137 -8.53 -5.01 12.85
N VAL A 138 -7.67 -5.88 13.37
CA VAL A 138 -7.44 -7.22 12.80
C VAL A 138 -8.42 -8.20 13.42
N GLU A 139 -9.37 -8.67 12.63
CA GLU A 139 -10.40 -9.65 13.02
C GLU A 139 -10.25 -10.97 12.24
N LYS A 140 -9.76 -10.89 11.01
CA LYS A 140 -9.60 -12.03 10.09
C LYS A 140 -8.12 -12.23 9.75
N GLU A 141 -7.79 -13.46 9.35
CA GLU A 141 -6.42 -13.79 8.93
C GLU A 141 -5.97 -12.99 7.70
N SER A 142 -6.91 -12.66 6.80
CA SER A 142 -6.65 -11.86 5.60
C SER A 142 -6.52 -10.35 5.87
N ASP A 143 -6.86 -9.87 7.05
CA ASP A 143 -6.78 -8.44 7.38
C ASP A 143 -5.36 -7.90 7.30
N ILE A 144 -5.25 -6.61 7.01
CA ILE A 144 -3.97 -5.90 7.03
C ILE A 144 -3.47 -5.84 8.47
N MET A 145 -2.25 -6.34 8.71
CA MET A 145 -1.69 -6.45 10.06
C MET A 145 -1.09 -5.14 10.57
N TRP A 146 -0.51 -4.34 9.66
CA TRP A 146 0.17 -3.10 10.02
C TRP A 146 0.35 -2.17 8.80
N ASN A 147 0.85 -0.94 9.05
CA ASN A 147 1.21 0.02 8.03
C ASN A 147 2.30 -0.54 7.08
N PHE A 148 2.31 -0.07 5.84
CA PHE A 148 3.25 -0.46 4.78
C PHE A 148 3.15 -1.93 4.34
N THR A 149 1.96 -2.49 4.38
CA THR A 149 1.61 -3.69 3.60
C THR A 149 1.48 -3.28 2.12
N LYS A 150 2.05 -4.05 1.21
CA LYS A 150 2.09 -3.71 -0.22
C LYS A 150 1.47 -4.83 -1.04
N PHE A 151 0.72 -4.44 -2.07
CA PHE A 151 0.15 -5.35 -3.06
C PHE A 151 0.73 -5.04 -4.43
N LEU A 152 1.28 -6.03 -5.11
CA LEU A 152 1.82 -5.93 -6.46
C LEU A 152 0.82 -6.50 -7.46
N ILE A 153 0.51 -5.75 -8.51
CA ILE A 153 -0.54 -6.04 -9.47
C ILE A 153 0.06 -5.96 -10.88
N SER A 154 -0.17 -7.00 -11.66
CA SER A 154 0.30 -7.10 -13.04
C SER A 154 -0.51 -6.21 -14.00
N ARG A 155 -0.03 -6.08 -15.24
CA ARG A 155 -0.63 -5.22 -16.27
C ARG A 155 -2.08 -5.58 -16.62
N ASP A 156 -2.46 -6.83 -16.45
CA ASP A 156 -3.84 -7.33 -16.68
C ASP A 156 -4.76 -7.15 -15.47
N GLY A 157 -4.25 -6.60 -14.35
CA GLY A 157 -4.99 -6.36 -13.13
C GLY A 157 -5.00 -7.54 -12.15
N THR A 158 -4.23 -8.60 -12.40
CA THR A 158 -4.07 -9.70 -11.45
C THR A 158 -3.24 -9.27 -10.25
N VAL A 159 -3.75 -9.49 -9.04
CA VAL A 159 -2.99 -9.28 -7.80
C VAL A 159 -2.00 -10.45 -7.64
N VAL A 160 -0.74 -10.18 -7.91
CA VAL A 160 0.31 -11.21 -8.01
C VAL A 160 0.86 -11.57 -6.65
N LYS A 161 1.03 -10.58 -5.76
CA LYS A 161 1.72 -10.78 -4.49
C LYS A 161 1.35 -9.71 -3.45
N ARG A 162 1.27 -10.13 -2.20
CA ARG A 162 1.19 -9.27 -1.04
C ARG A 162 2.49 -9.36 -0.24
N PHE A 163 3.06 -8.20 0.10
CA PHE A 163 4.29 -8.10 0.88
C PHE A 163 3.99 -7.59 2.28
N ALA A 164 4.63 -8.22 3.27
CA ALA A 164 4.54 -7.80 4.66
C ALA A 164 5.09 -6.39 4.89
N PRO A 165 4.66 -5.70 5.97
CA PRO A 165 5.24 -4.42 6.38
C PRO A 165 6.77 -4.45 6.50
N THR A 166 7.32 -5.56 6.99
CA THR A 166 8.76 -5.77 7.19
C THR A 166 9.55 -5.97 5.90
N THR A 167 8.90 -6.24 4.77
CA THR A 167 9.57 -6.35 3.47
C THR A 167 9.91 -4.96 2.95
N THR A 168 11.18 -4.67 2.75
CA THR A 168 11.64 -3.36 2.28
C THR A 168 11.35 -3.14 0.79
N PRO A 169 11.27 -1.88 0.34
CA PRO A 169 11.13 -1.59 -1.09
C PRO A 169 12.20 -2.24 -1.97
N GLU A 170 13.44 -2.27 -1.52
CA GLU A 170 14.57 -2.86 -2.23
C GLU A 170 14.39 -4.38 -2.45
N GLU A 171 13.81 -5.08 -1.48
CA GLU A 171 13.52 -6.50 -1.57
C GLU A 171 12.41 -6.83 -2.59
N MET A 172 11.57 -5.85 -2.92
CA MET A 172 10.47 -6.02 -3.89
C MET A 172 10.90 -5.78 -5.34
N GLU A 173 12.06 -5.16 -5.57
CA GLU A 173 12.48 -4.69 -6.89
C GLU A 173 12.52 -5.81 -7.93
N LYS A 174 12.98 -7.00 -7.55
CA LYS A 174 13.05 -8.16 -8.45
C LYS A 174 11.67 -8.58 -8.96
N ASP A 175 10.66 -8.62 -8.09
CA ASP A 175 9.28 -8.95 -8.47
C ASP A 175 8.71 -7.89 -9.43
N ILE A 176 9.01 -6.61 -9.19
CA ILE A 176 8.59 -5.50 -10.07
C ILE A 176 9.23 -5.66 -11.46
N GLN A 177 10.53 -5.87 -11.51
CA GLN A 177 11.26 -6.07 -12.78
C GLN A 177 10.71 -7.22 -13.60
N GLU A 178 10.30 -8.31 -12.95
CA GLU A 178 9.72 -9.48 -13.60
C GLU A 178 8.41 -9.15 -14.33
N LEU A 179 7.56 -8.31 -13.71
CA LEU A 179 6.30 -7.87 -14.31
C LEU A 179 6.47 -6.79 -15.40
N LEU A 180 7.63 -6.14 -15.44
CA LEU A 180 7.94 -5.09 -16.43
C LEU A 180 8.63 -5.64 -17.69
N LYS A 181 8.94 -6.91 -17.74
CA LYS A 181 9.46 -7.58 -18.95
C LYS A 181 8.40 -7.66 -20.03
#